data_0ba15cb4b14b47a3c4fadd5f0d6ea7fa
#
_entry.id   0ba15cb4b14b47a3c4fadd5f0d6ea7fa
#
_cell.length_a   1.000
_cell.length_b   1.000
_cell.length_c   1.000
_cell.angle_alpha   90.00
_cell.angle_beta   90.00
_cell.angle_gamma   90.00
#
_symmetry.space_group_name_H-M   'P 1'
#
loop_
_entity.id
_entity.type
_entity.pdbx_description
1 polymer ?
#
loop_
_entity_poly.entity_id
_entity_poly.type
_entity_poly.pdbx_seq_one_letter_code
_entity_poly.pdbx_strand_id
1 'polypeptide(L)'
;MKVSVIIPAFNEEKTIGEVVETARNNPFVDEVIVVNDASTDRTPIIAKKKGAKVINFNQNKGKGWAYYEGVKASEGDIIIFLDADLIGLEPNHITELIRPIIEGEAVTTCGIFEKGRFLTDFSHKITPFLSGQRALTREVWENFSYDPNVRYGFEIVLTEYFWSNKIKVRYVILEGVTQLMKEEKVGKEKGRKWRFKMYKDIAKSVIKIAVRKIKGDEE
;
A
#
# COMPACT_ATOMS: atom_id res chain seq x y z
N MET A 1 13.83 -7.65 15.53
CA MET A 1 12.56 -7.67 14.77
C MET A 1 12.91 -7.68 13.29
N LYS A 2 12.36 -8.61 12.53
CA LYS A 2 12.52 -8.66 11.07
C LYS A 2 11.50 -7.73 10.40
N VAL A 3 11.88 -7.14 9.26
CA VAL A 3 11.04 -6.21 8.50
C VAL A 3 10.85 -6.73 7.07
N SER A 4 9.60 -6.91 6.66
CA SER A 4 9.22 -7.32 5.31
C SER A 4 8.51 -6.20 4.57
N VAL A 5 8.98 -5.88 3.36
CA VAL A 5 8.32 -4.93 2.46
C VAL A 5 7.52 -5.71 1.41
N ILE A 6 6.22 -5.41 1.29
CA ILE A 6 5.29 -6.01 0.34
C ILE A 6 4.88 -4.97 -0.69
N ILE A 7 5.11 -5.26 -1.96
CA ILE A 7 4.86 -4.36 -3.09
C ILE A 7 3.94 -5.05 -4.09
N PRO A 8 2.63 -4.76 -4.11
CA PRO A 8 1.75 -5.21 -5.17
C PRO A 8 2.05 -4.44 -6.46
N ALA A 9 2.19 -5.15 -7.57
CA ALA A 9 2.56 -4.55 -8.85
C ALA A 9 1.73 -5.08 -10.01
N PHE A 10 1.23 -4.17 -10.85
CA PHE A 10 0.56 -4.49 -12.12
C PHE A 10 0.92 -3.47 -13.19
N ASN A 11 1.77 -3.86 -14.15
CA ASN A 11 2.27 -3.00 -15.24
C ASN A 11 2.97 -1.73 -14.74
N GLU A 12 4.00 -1.92 -13.92
CA GLU A 12 4.78 -0.86 -13.27
C GLU A 12 6.28 -0.92 -13.65
N GLU A 13 6.60 -1.38 -14.88
CA GLU A 13 8.00 -1.52 -15.32
C GLU A 13 8.84 -0.25 -15.23
N LYS A 14 8.19 0.93 -15.24
CA LYS A 14 8.87 2.23 -15.19
C LYS A 14 9.39 2.61 -13.80
N THR A 15 8.72 2.16 -12.76
CA THR A 15 8.94 2.62 -11.38
C THR A 15 9.37 1.52 -10.42
N ILE A 16 8.92 0.28 -10.64
CA ILE A 16 9.16 -0.85 -9.73
C ILE A 16 10.65 -1.05 -9.39
N GLY A 17 11.55 -0.77 -10.35
CA GLY A 17 12.98 -0.93 -10.15
C GLY A 17 13.54 -0.03 -9.06
N GLU A 18 13.17 1.25 -9.06
CA GLU A 18 13.60 2.23 -8.06
C GLU A 18 12.99 1.94 -6.70
N VAL A 19 11.69 1.60 -6.64
CA VAL A 19 11.01 1.28 -5.38
C VAL A 19 11.64 0.06 -4.71
N VAL A 20 11.92 -1.02 -5.45
CA VAL A 20 12.58 -2.22 -4.91
C VAL A 20 14.00 -1.90 -4.45
N GLU A 21 14.77 -1.15 -5.24
CA GLU A 21 16.14 -0.79 -4.90
C GLU A 21 16.21 0.07 -3.64
N THR A 22 15.33 1.06 -3.53
CA THR A 22 15.21 1.90 -2.34
C THR A 22 14.87 1.09 -1.10
N ALA A 23 13.90 0.19 -1.21
CA ALA A 23 13.52 -0.68 -0.10
C ALA A 23 14.67 -1.61 0.32
N ARG A 24 15.37 -2.20 -0.64
CA ARG A 24 16.54 -3.07 -0.40
C ARG A 24 17.73 -2.34 0.23
N ASN A 25 17.90 -1.06 -0.08
CA ASN A 25 19.00 -0.24 0.46
C ASN A 25 18.70 0.30 1.86
N ASN A 26 17.51 0.08 2.41
CA ASN A 26 17.20 0.46 3.79
C ASN A 26 17.81 -0.57 4.75
N PRO A 27 18.61 -0.15 5.77
CA PRO A 27 19.34 -1.05 6.65
C PRO A 27 18.45 -1.88 7.60
N PHE A 28 17.18 -1.52 7.76
CA PHE A 28 16.23 -2.22 8.61
C PHE A 28 15.37 -3.23 7.85
N VAL A 29 15.43 -3.24 6.50
CA VAL A 29 14.62 -4.13 5.67
C VAL A 29 15.35 -5.46 5.45
N ASP A 30 14.75 -6.55 5.92
CA ASP A 30 15.31 -7.89 5.77
C ASP A 30 14.90 -8.54 4.44
N GLU A 31 13.68 -8.28 3.96
CA GLU A 31 13.18 -8.82 2.69
C GLU A 31 12.25 -7.85 1.95
N VAL A 32 12.29 -7.96 0.63
CA VAL A 32 11.37 -7.26 -0.27
C VAL A 32 10.65 -8.28 -1.14
N ILE A 33 9.32 -8.31 -1.07
CA ILE A 33 8.45 -9.20 -1.81
C ILE A 33 7.60 -8.38 -2.77
N VAL A 34 7.76 -8.63 -4.06
CA VAL A 34 6.91 -8.06 -5.11
C VAL A 34 5.87 -9.11 -5.50
N VAL A 35 4.59 -8.77 -5.37
CA VAL A 35 3.50 -9.61 -5.86
C VAL A 35 3.03 -9.07 -7.20
N ASN A 36 3.43 -9.75 -8.26
CA ASN A 36 3.07 -9.42 -9.63
C ASN A 36 1.67 -9.94 -9.96
N ASP A 37 0.71 -9.02 -10.08
CA ASP A 37 -0.70 -9.31 -10.31
C ASP A 37 -1.00 -9.49 -11.82
N ALA A 38 -0.29 -10.43 -12.47
CA ALA A 38 -0.38 -10.76 -13.88
C ALA A 38 -0.01 -9.60 -14.82
N SER A 39 1.10 -8.90 -14.58
CA SER A 39 1.62 -7.89 -15.50
C SER A 39 1.97 -8.47 -16.86
N THR A 40 1.79 -7.68 -17.91
CA THR A 40 2.11 -8.01 -19.31
C THR A 40 3.39 -7.34 -19.79
N ASP A 41 3.98 -6.47 -18.97
CA ASP A 41 5.24 -5.77 -19.22
C ASP A 41 6.42 -6.44 -18.47
N ARG A 42 7.56 -5.76 -18.38
CA ARG A 42 8.77 -6.28 -17.75
C ARG A 42 8.79 -6.11 -16.22
N THR A 43 7.68 -5.73 -15.58
CA THR A 43 7.58 -5.52 -14.12
C THR A 43 8.22 -6.66 -13.31
N PRO A 44 7.85 -7.95 -13.47
CA PRO A 44 8.41 -9.03 -12.65
C PRO A 44 9.88 -9.28 -12.92
N ILE A 45 10.33 -9.07 -14.16
CA ILE A 45 11.74 -9.23 -14.55
C ILE A 45 12.59 -8.16 -13.87
N ILE A 46 12.14 -6.91 -13.89
CA ILE A 46 12.86 -5.78 -13.28
C ILE A 46 12.91 -5.95 -11.76
N ALA A 47 11.77 -6.27 -11.12
CA ALA A 47 11.71 -6.52 -9.68
C ALA A 47 12.69 -7.60 -9.23
N LYS A 48 12.71 -8.73 -9.94
CA LYS A 48 13.66 -9.83 -9.67
C LYS A 48 15.11 -9.40 -9.84
N LYS A 49 15.43 -8.67 -10.91
CA LYS A 49 16.78 -8.14 -11.17
C LYS A 49 17.26 -7.20 -10.07
N LYS A 50 16.35 -6.45 -9.44
CA LYS A 50 16.64 -5.55 -8.32
C LYS A 50 16.68 -6.27 -6.96
N GLY A 51 16.52 -7.59 -6.94
CA GLY A 51 16.72 -8.45 -5.77
C GLY A 51 15.46 -8.69 -4.94
N ALA A 52 14.27 -8.40 -5.46
CA ALA A 52 13.03 -8.78 -4.79
C ALA A 52 12.72 -10.27 -4.97
N LYS A 53 12.10 -10.89 -3.94
CA LYS A 53 11.38 -12.14 -4.08
C LYS A 53 10.08 -11.84 -4.86
N VAL A 54 9.87 -12.51 -6.01
CA VAL A 54 8.72 -12.23 -6.86
C VAL A 54 7.73 -13.39 -6.81
N ILE A 55 6.46 -13.06 -6.49
CA ILE A 55 5.32 -13.97 -6.55
C ILE A 55 4.50 -13.57 -7.78
N ASN A 56 4.25 -14.52 -8.70
CA ASN A 56 3.50 -14.23 -9.92
C ASN A 56 2.10 -14.84 -9.84
N PHE A 57 1.08 -14.02 -10.13
CA PHE A 57 -0.27 -14.50 -10.37
C PHE A 57 -0.47 -14.82 -11.86
N ASN A 58 -1.23 -15.87 -12.15
CA ASN A 58 -1.59 -16.24 -13.52
C ASN A 58 -2.70 -15.37 -14.10
N GLN A 59 -3.46 -14.66 -13.26
CA GLN A 59 -4.52 -13.74 -13.63
C GLN A 59 -4.60 -12.59 -12.63
N ASN A 60 -5.09 -11.43 -13.07
CA ASN A 60 -5.27 -10.27 -12.20
C ASN A 60 -6.34 -10.53 -11.14
N LYS A 61 -5.92 -10.57 -9.87
CA LYS A 61 -6.77 -10.78 -8.70
C LYS A 61 -7.04 -9.50 -7.93
N GLY A 62 -6.24 -8.47 -8.15
CA GLY A 62 -6.31 -7.17 -7.50
C GLY A 62 -5.36 -7.02 -6.29
N LYS A 63 -5.18 -5.76 -5.89
CA LYS A 63 -4.22 -5.33 -4.87
C LYS A 63 -4.40 -6.05 -3.52
N GLY A 64 -5.65 -6.31 -3.12
CA GLY A 64 -5.95 -7.00 -1.86
C GLY A 64 -5.38 -8.42 -1.81
N TRP A 65 -5.56 -9.20 -2.88
CA TRP A 65 -4.96 -10.52 -2.99
C TRP A 65 -3.43 -10.46 -3.00
N ALA A 66 -2.87 -9.44 -3.64
CA ALA A 66 -1.43 -9.26 -3.67
C ALA A 66 -0.86 -8.97 -2.28
N TYR A 67 -1.51 -8.15 -1.47
CA TYR A 67 -1.13 -7.95 -0.08
C TYR A 67 -1.23 -9.24 0.74
N TYR A 68 -2.35 -9.95 0.63
CA TYR A 68 -2.60 -11.18 1.35
C TYR A 68 -1.51 -12.25 1.08
N GLU A 69 -1.24 -12.54 -0.18
CA GLU A 69 -0.22 -13.53 -0.55
C GLU A 69 1.21 -13.05 -0.25
N GLY A 70 1.45 -11.74 -0.36
CA GLY A 70 2.74 -11.16 0.02
C GLY A 70 3.03 -11.33 1.50
N VAL A 71 2.08 -11.01 2.36
CA VAL A 71 2.23 -11.19 3.82
C VAL A 71 2.36 -12.66 4.18
N LYS A 72 1.55 -13.53 3.59
CA LYS A 72 1.63 -14.99 3.81
C LYS A 72 3.01 -15.57 3.46
N ALA A 73 3.70 -14.99 2.48
CA ALA A 73 5.02 -15.41 2.04
C ALA A 73 6.18 -14.71 2.77
N SER A 74 5.88 -13.79 3.68
CA SER A 74 6.84 -12.98 4.42
C SER A 74 7.09 -13.53 5.82
N GLU A 75 8.28 -13.20 6.38
CA GLU A 75 8.71 -13.62 7.72
C GLU A 75 8.85 -12.46 8.71
N GLY A 76 8.60 -11.20 8.28
CA GLY A 76 8.81 -10.02 9.10
C GLY A 76 7.84 -9.90 10.28
N ASP A 77 8.35 -9.45 11.42
CA ASP A 77 7.57 -9.02 12.58
C ASP A 77 6.85 -7.68 12.30
N ILE A 78 7.48 -6.86 11.45
CA ILE A 78 6.93 -5.62 10.90
C ILE A 78 6.70 -5.83 9.40
N ILE A 79 5.51 -5.47 8.94
CA ILE A 79 5.08 -5.54 7.56
C ILE A 79 4.93 -4.12 7.02
N ILE A 80 5.58 -3.83 5.91
CA ILE A 80 5.45 -2.55 5.21
C ILE A 80 4.74 -2.79 3.89
N PHE A 81 3.73 -1.99 3.59
CA PHE A 81 3.09 -1.91 2.28
C PHE A 81 3.59 -0.67 1.56
N LEU A 82 4.08 -0.85 0.32
CA LEU A 82 4.46 0.24 -0.58
C LEU A 82 3.81 0.04 -1.94
N ASP A 83 3.38 1.13 -2.56
CA ASP A 83 2.92 1.10 -3.95
C ASP A 83 4.11 0.99 -4.91
N ALA A 84 3.92 0.28 -6.03
CA ALA A 84 4.95 0.05 -7.03
C ALA A 84 5.25 1.28 -7.92
N ASP A 85 4.42 2.34 -7.82
CA ASP A 85 4.46 3.52 -8.66
C ASP A 85 4.97 4.79 -7.95
N LEU A 86 5.67 4.61 -6.83
CA LEU A 86 6.24 5.71 -6.07
C LEU A 86 7.42 6.34 -6.81
N ILE A 87 7.50 7.67 -6.72
CA ILE A 87 8.57 8.52 -7.25
C ILE A 87 9.12 9.35 -6.08
N GLY A 88 10.45 9.49 -5.99
CA GLY A 88 11.10 10.24 -4.92
C GLY A 88 11.13 9.50 -3.58
N LEU A 89 10.85 8.19 -3.57
CA LEU A 89 11.01 7.38 -2.37
C LEU A 89 12.50 7.24 -2.05
N GLU A 90 12.85 7.49 -0.79
CA GLU A 90 14.21 7.35 -0.25
C GLU A 90 14.23 6.34 0.90
N PRO A 91 15.39 5.71 1.20
CA PRO A 91 15.48 4.76 2.32
C PRO A 91 15.05 5.36 3.66
N ASN A 92 15.29 6.67 3.89
CA ASN A 92 14.88 7.34 5.12
C ASN A 92 13.36 7.37 5.29
N HIS A 93 12.57 7.49 4.21
CA HIS A 93 11.11 7.44 4.29
C HIS A 93 10.60 6.11 4.85
N ILE A 94 11.27 5.02 4.49
CA ILE A 94 10.96 3.68 5.02
C ILE A 94 11.34 3.61 6.50
N THR A 95 12.49 4.16 6.88
CA THR A 95 12.92 4.25 8.28
C THR A 95 11.90 5.04 9.12
N GLU A 96 11.43 6.19 8.62
CA GLU A 96 10.42 6.99 9.34
C GLU A 96 9.09 6.23 9.51
N LEU A 97 8.69 5.40 8.52
CA LEU A 97 7.49 4.58 8.65
C LEU A 97 7.61 3.51 9.75
N ILE A 98 8.78 2.91 9.93
CA ILE A 98 8.94 1.79 10.89
C ILE A 98 9.43 2.24 12.26
N ARG A 99 10.08 3.40 12.38
CA ARG A 99 10.66 3.87 13.63
C ARG A 99 9.67 3.88 14.80
N PRO A 100 8.44 4.45 14.68
CA PRO A 100 7.50 4.45 15.80
C PRO A 100 7.08 3.03 16.25
N ILE A 101 7.16 2.04 15.34
CA ILE A 101 6.85 0.65 15.67
C ILE A 101 8.03 0.00 16.40
N ILE A 102 9.26 0.22 15.92
CA ILE A 102 10.49 -0.31 16.55
C ILE A 102 10.66 0.26 17.97
N GLU A 103 10.33 1.53 18.16
CA GLU A 103 10.40 2.23 19.46
C GLU A 103 9.22 1.90 20.38
N GLY A 104 8.23 1.12 19.90
CA GLY A 104 7.06 0.73 20.70
C GLY A 104 6.03 1.83 20.92
N GLU A 105 6.13 2.95 20.17
CA GLU A 105 5.21 4.09 20.27
C GLU A 105 3.90 3.84 19.50
N ALA A 106 3.93 2.96 18.51
CA ALA A 106 2.78 2.63 17.67
C ALA A 106 2.82 1.17 17.22
N VAL A 107 1.66 0.60 16.94
CA VAL A 107 1.52 -0.72 16.29
C VAL A 107 1.26 -0.61 14.78
N THR A 108 0.96 0.59 14.31
CA THR A 108 0.76 0.89 12.89
C THR A 108 1.06 2.34 12.56
N THR A 109 1.61 2.55 11.36
CA THR A 109 1.89 3.87 10.79
C THR A 109 1.27 4.01 9.41
N CYS A 110 1.08 5.26 8.96
CA CYS A 110 0.56 5.57 7.64
C CYS A 110 1.32 6.77 7.05
N GLY A 111 1.93 6.59 5.88
CA GLY A 111 2.66 7.63 5.17
C GLY A 111 1.73 8.60 4.45
N ILE A 112 1.97 9.89 4.60
CA ILE A 112 1.26 10.98 3.92
C ILE A 112 2.24 11.73 3.04
N PHE A 113 1.89 11.98 1.78
CA PHE A 113 2.72 12.76 0.88
C PHE A 113 2.63 14.25 1.18
N GLU A 114 3.78 14.90 1.22
CA GLU A 114 3.89 16.36 1.33
C GLU A 114 5.02 16.88 0.45
N LYS A 115 4.84 18.08 -0.11
CA LYS A 115 5.80 18.73 -1.03
C LYS A 115 6.11 17.94 -2.32
N GLY A 116 5.22 17.02 -2.70
CA GLY A 116 5.28 16.34 -3.97
C GLY A 116 4.50 17.10 -5.06
N ARG A 117 3.56 16.42 -5.74
CA ARG A 117 2.68 17.06 -6.73
C ARG A 117 1.39 17.56 -6.06
N PHE A 118 0.99 18.81 -6.34
CA PHE A 118 -0.17 19.46 -5.72
C PHE A 118 -1.45 18.61 -5.67
N LEU A 119 -1.77 17.88 -6.73
CA LEU A 119 -2.97 17.02 -6.78
C LEU A 119 -2.87 15.79 -5.88
N THR A 120 -1.69 15.20 -5.73
CA THR A 120 -1.46 14.06 -4.83
C THR A 120 -1.44 14.51 -3.38
N ASP A 121 -0.76 15.61 -3.08
CA ASP A 121 -0.70 16.17 -1.73
C ASP A 121 -2.08 16.60 -1.23
N PHE A 122 -2.88 17.23 -2.09
CA PHE A 122 -4.24 17.64 -1.75
C PHE A 122 -5.15 16.43 -1.43
N SER A 123 -5.07 15.36 -2.24
CA SER A 123 -5.84 14.14 -1.99
C SER A 123 -5.42 13.46 -0.69
N HIS A 124 -4.12 13.40 -0.38
CA HIS A 124 -3.62 12.83 0.87
C HIS A 124 -3.94 13.66 2.11
N LYS A 125 -4.04 14.99 1.99
CA LYS A 125 -4.49 15.86 3.09
C LYS A 125 -5.98 15.67 3.43
N ILE A 126 -6.81 15.41 2.42
CA ILE A 126 -8.26 15.19 2.63
C ILE A 126 -8.56 13.75 3.05
N THR A 127 -7.83 12.77 2.50
CA THR A 127 -8.07 11.35 2.72
C THR A 127 -6.79 10.58 3.08
N PRO A 128 -6.11 10.94 4.18
CA PRO A 128 -4.85 10.29 4.56
C PRO A 128 -5.01 8.78 4.81
N PHE A 129 -6.22 8.36 5.18
CA PHE A 129 -6.59 6.97 5.40
C PHE A 129 -6.64 6.12 4.12
N LEU A 130 -6.54 6.71 2.93
CA LEU A 130 -6.46 6.00 1.65
C LEU A 130 -5.03 5.74 1.18
N SER A 131 -4.02 6.17 1.94
CA SER A 131 -2.63 5.91 1.60
C SER A 131 -2.31 4.42 1.61
N GLY A 132 -1.64 3.95 0.55
CA GLY A 132 -1.13 2.59 0.45
C GLY A 132 0.21 2.38 1.17
N GLN A 133 0.87 3.48 1.58
CA GLN A 133 2.15 3.44 2.28
C GLN A 133 1.90 3.27 3.78
N ARG A 134 2.06 2.05 4.29
CA ARG A 134 1.76 1.72 5.69
C ARG A 134 2.77 0.75 6.24
N ALA A 135 3.02 0.86 7.54
CA ALA A 135 3.66 -0.21 8.29
C ALA A 135 2.77 -0.64 9.45
N LEU A 136 2.81 -1.92 9.79
CA LEU A 136 2.09 -2.48 10.93
C LEU A 136 2.82 -3.70 11.49
N THR A 137 2.57 -4.03 12.74
CA THR A 137 3.07 -5.27 13.33
C THR A 137 2.37 -6.48 12.73
N ARG A 138 3.05 -7.63 12.69
CA ARG A 138 2.44 -8.89 12.27
C ARG A 138 1.24 -9.25 13.12
N GLU A 139 1.28 -9.01 14.43
CA GLU A 139 0.15 -9.22 15.33
C GLU A 139 -1.11 -8.46 14.89
N VAL A 140 -0.97 -7.20 14.48
CA VAL A 140 -2.10 -6.41 13.95
C VAL A 140 -2.66 -7.04 12.68
N TRP A 141 -1.79 -7.55 11.79
CA TRP A 141 -2.22 -8.24 10.58
C TRP A 141 -2.94 -9.55 10.88
N GLU A 142 -2.44 -10.36 11.78
CA GLU A 142 -3.03 -11.66 12.15
C GLU A 142 -4.41 -11.51 12.81
N ASN A 143 -4.59 -10.44 13.58
CA ASN A 143 -5.88 -10.09 14.17
C ASN A 143 -6.85 -9.42 13.15
N PHE A 144 -6.34 -8.98 11.99
CA PHE A 144 -7.14 -8.39 10.92
C PHE A 144 -7.70 -9.46 10.00
N SER A 145 -8.96 -9.88 10.24
CA SER A 145 -9.67 -10.86 9.40
C SER A 145 -10.00 -10.27 8.02
N TYR A 146 -9.00 -10.23 7.14
CA TYR A 146 -9.13 -9.66 5.80
C TYR A 146 -9.66 -10.68 4.79
N ASP A 147 -10.75 -10.33 4.09
CA ASP A 147 -11.23 -11.08 2.91
C ASP A 147 -10.57 -10.52 1.64
N PRO A 148 -9.61 -11.25 1.02
CA PRO A 148 -8.90 -10.77 -0.15
C PRO A 148 -9.79 -10.66 -1.41
N ASN A 149 -11.01 -11.18 -1.40
CA ASN A 149 -11.98 -11.01 -2.49
C ASN A 149 -12.55 -9.57 -2.56
N VAL A 150 -12.28 -8.73 -1.58
CA VAL A 150 -12.55 -7.29 -1.66
C VAL A 150 -11.56 -6.65 -2.64
N ARG A 151 -11.93 -6.58 -3.92
CA ARG A 151 -11.04 -6.14 -5.03
C ARG A 151 -10.49 -4.72 -4.89
N TYR A 152 -11.27 -3.82 -4.29
CA TYR A 152 -10.91 -2.41 -4.09
C TYR A 152 -11.22 -2.01 -2.66
N GLY A 153 -10.30 -1.23 -2.07
CA GLY A 153 -10.53 -0.66 -0.76
C GLY A 153 -9.87 -1.40 0.39
N PHE A 154 -8.79 -2.14 0.14
CA PHE A 154 -7.97 -2.70 1.21
C PHE A 154 -7.65 -1.64 2.28
N GLU A 155 -7.22 -0.46 1.85
CA GLU A 155 -6.87 0.65 2.71
C GLU A 155 -8.08 1.14 3.54
N ILE A 156 -9.29 1.07 2.96
CA ILE A 156 -10.54 1.45 3.64
C ILE A 156 -10.89 0.41 4.69
N VAL A 157 -10.86 -0.88 4.33
CA VAL A 157 -11.21 -1.98 5.26
C VAL A 157 -10.21 -2.04 6.41
N LEU A 158 -8.92 -1.85 6.14
CA LEU A 158 -7.89 -1.79 7.17
C LEU A 158 -8.08 -0.58 8.09
N THR A 159 -8.46 0.57 7.55
CA THR A 159 -8.74 1.77 8.35
C THR A 159 -9.99 1.59 9.21
N GLU A 160 -11.04 0.96 8.68
CA GLU A 160 -12.23 0.60 9.44
C GLU A 160 -11.89 -0.34 10.60
N TYR A 161 -11.07 -1.35 10.35
CA TYR A 161 -10.58 -2.24 11.39
C TYR A 161 -9.86 -1.47 12.51
N PHE A 162 -8.99 -0.53 12.17
CA PHE A 162 -8.30 0.29 13.16
C PHE A 162 -9.27 1.13 14.00
N TRP A 163 -10.26 1.77 13.37
CA TRP A 163 -11.27 2.57 14.08
C TRP A 163 -12.13 1.71 15.00
N SER A 164 -12.61 0.57 14.51
CA SER A 164 -13.48 -0.33 15.28
C SER A 164 -12.76 -0.93 16.49
N ASN A 165 -11.47 -1.18 16.38
CA ASN A 165 -10.65 -1.73 17.46
C ASN A 165 -9.88 -0.65 18.26
N LYS A 166 -10.17 0.64 18.04
CA LYS A 166 -9.52 1.79 18.72
C LYS A 166 -7.99 1.80 18.57
N ILE A 167 -7.47 1.23 17.48
CA ILE A 167 -6.04 1.23 17.16
C ILE A 167 -5.64 2.61 16.65
N LYS A 168 -4.71 3.26 17.34
CA LYS A 168 -4.20 4.58 16.93
C LYS A 168 -3.21 4.42 15.79
N VAL A 169 -3.47 5.12 14.67
CA VAL A 169 -2.55 5.20 13.52
C VAL A 169 -1.61 6.38 13.70
N ARG A 170 -0.30 6.14 13.66
CA ARG A 170 0.70 7.21 13.62
C ARG A 170 0.91 7.64 12.18
N TYR A 171 0.66 8.90 11.87
CA TYR A 171 0.91 9.46 10.55
C TYR A 171 2.36 9.94 10.42
N VAL A 172 2.99 9.64 9.28
CA VAL A 172 4.37 9.98 8.94
C VAL A 172 4.39 10.76 7.63
N ILE A 173 5.08 11.88 7.61
CA ILE A 173 5.22 12.70 6.39
C ILE A 173 6.32 12.12 5.52
N LEU A 174 5.97 11.79 4.26
CA LEU A 174 6.89 11.35 3.22
C LEU A 174 7.15 12.54 2.28
N GLU A 175 8.13 13.37 2.65
CA GLU A 175 8.41 14.62 1.96
C GLU A 175 8.99 14.37 0.56
N GLY A 176 8.43 15.02 -0.47
CA GLY A 176 8.89 14.88 -1.86
C GLY A 176 8.46 13.59 -2.55
N VAL A 177 7.84 12.66 -1.82
CA VAL A 177 7.29 11.42 -2.41
C VAL A 177 5.99 11.71 -3.15
N THR A 178 5.83 11.12 -4.33
CA THR A 178 4.61 11.22 -5.13
C THR A 178 4.35 9.90 -5.87
N GLN A 179 3.27 9.82 -6.61
CA GLN A 179 2.92 8.66 -7.45
C GLN A 179 2.86 9.02 -8.92
N LEU A 180 3.20 8.06 -9.78
CA LEU A 180 3.01 8.21 -11.22
C LEU A 180 1.50 8.26 -11.53
N MET A 181 1.04 9.34 -12.14
CA MET A 181 -0.39 9.52 -12.41
C MET A 181 -0.90 8.51 -13.44
N LYS A 182 -2.15 8.06 -13.29
CA LYS A 182 -2.76 7.08 -14.22
C LYS A 182 -2.78 7.56 -15.66
N GLU A 183 -2.87 8.87 -15.88
CA GLU A 183 -2.79 9.49 -17.19
C GLU A 183 -1.40 9.35 -17.84
N GLU A 184 -0.36 9.33 -17.02
CA GLU A 184 1.03 9.14 -17.48
C GLU A 184 1.31 7.68 -17.81
N LYS A 185 0.56 6.74 -17.19
CA LYS A 185 0.70 5.29 -17.44
C LYS A 185 0.00 4.83 -18.71
N VAL A 186 -1.24 5.28 -18.96
CA VAL A 186 -2.11 4.72 -20.00
C VAL A 186 -2.67 5.77 -20.98
N GLY A 187 -2.17 7.02 -20.89
CA GLY A 187 -2.65 8.15 -21.71
C GLY A 187 -3.88 8.85 -21.11
N LYS A 188 -4.07 10.13 -21.52
CA LYS A 188 -5.03 11.05 -20.89
C LYS A 188 -6.47 10.51 -20.84
N GLU A 189 -7.00 9.95 -21.93
CA GLU A 189 -8.40 9.51 -21.96
C GLU A 189 -8.66 8.24 -21.13
N LYS A 190 -7.82 7.22 -21.27
CA LYS A 190 -7.95 5.98 -20.52
C LYS A 190 -7.70 6.23 -19.01
N GLY A 191 -6.70 7.04 -18.68
CA GLY A 191 -6.37 7.39 -17.31
C GLY A 191 -7.52 8.11 -16.59
N ARG A 192 -8.21 9.07 -17.26
CA ARG A 192 -9.41 9.74 -16.72
C ARG A 192 -10.56 8.77 -16.45
N LYS A 193 -10.85 7.85 -17.38
CA LYS A 193 -11.91 6.83 -17.19
C LYS A 193 -11.58 5.90 -16.02
N TRP A 194 -10.33 5.49 -15.89
CA TRP A 194 -9.88 4.62 -14.79
C TRP A 194 -9.93 5.34 -13.44
N ARG A 195 -9.54 6.63 -13.39
CA ARG A 195 -9.64 7.45 -12.19
C ARG A 195 -11.10 7.65 -11.76
N PHE A 196 -12.00 7.93 -12.69
CA PHE A 196 -13.43 8.06 -12.40
C PHE A 196 -14.02 6.75 -11.85
N LYS A 197 -13.66 5.60 -12.45
CA LYS A 197 -14.06 4.29 -11.95
C LYS A 197 -13.55 4.05 -10.52
N MET A 198 -12.28 4.36 -10.25
CA MET A 198 -11.69 4.25 -8.92
C MET A 198 -12.46 5.09 -7.88
N TYR A 199 -12.75 6.37 -8.16
CA TYR A 199 -13.53 7.20 -7.24
C TYR A 199 -14.94 6.66 -6.99
N LYS A 200 -15.60 6.14 -8.04
CA LYS A 200 -16.91 5.49 -7.90
C LYS A 200 -16.84 4.24 -7.01
N ASP A 201 -15.79 3.45 -7.12
CA ASP A 201 -15.62 2.24 -6.32
C ASP A 201 -15.25 2.58 -4.86
N ILE A 202 -14.42 3.61 -4.63
CA ILE A 202 -14.14 4.17 -3.30
C ILE A 202 -15.44 4.66 -2.65
N ALA A 203 -16.24 5.47 -3.36
CA ALA A 203 -17.50 5.99 -2.84
C ALA A 203 -18.49 4.86 -2.46
N LYS A 204 -18.59 3.81 -3.27
CA LYS A 204 -19.39 2.63 -2.95
C LYS A 204 -18.89 1.91 -1.68
N SER A 205 -17.59 1.80 -1.51
CA SER A 205 -16.99 1.16 -0.32
C SER A 205 -17.27 1.97 0.94
N VAL A 206 -17.11 3.30 0.88
CA VAL A 206 -17.44 4.21 2.00
C VAL A 206 -18.92 4.13 2.38
N ILE A 207 -19.82 4.13 1.38
CA ILE A 207 -21.27 4.00 1.61
C ILE A 207 -21.59 2.65 2.26
N LYS A 208 -20.96 1.56 1.79
CA LYS A 208 -21.18 0.21 2.35
C LYS A 208 -20.75 0.14 3.82
N ILE A 209 -19.65 0.79 4.18
CA ILE A 209 -19.16 0.89 5.56
C ILE A 209 -20.14 1.70 6.41
N ALA A 210 -20.57 2.87 5.92
CA ALA A 210 -21.53 3.71 6.62
C ALA A 210 -22.86 2.99 6.90
N VAL A 211 -23.38 2.25 5.89
CA VAL A 211 -24.61 1.46 6.04
C VAL A 211 -24.44 0.30 7.04
N ARG A 212 -23.26 -0.35 7.09
CA ARG A 212 -23.00 -1.37 8.11
C ARG A 212 -22.98 -0.81 9.52
N LYS A 213 -22.35 0.36 9.73
CA LYS A 213 -22.36 1.04 11.03
C LYS A 213 -23.78 1.36 11.51
N ILE A 214 -24.62 1.92 10.64
CA ILE A 214 -26.02 2.25 10.98
C ILE A 214 -26.81 0.98 11.35
N LYS A 215 -26.55 -0.14 10.68
CA LYS A 215 -27.24 -1.41 10.98
C LYS A 215 -26.65 -2.19 12.17
N GLY A 216 -25.40 -1.97 12.53
CA GLY A 216 -24.75 -2.60 13.69
C GLY A 216 -24.95 -1.85 15.01
N ASP A 217 -25.42 -0.60 14.97
CA ASP A 217 -25.82 0.17 16.15
C ASP A 217 -27.30 -0.10 16.57
N GLU A 218 -28.01 -1.00 15.83
CA GLU A 218 -29.39 -1.44 16.13
C GLU A 218 -29.48 -2.86 16.75
N GLU A 219 -28.34 -3.52 17.03
CA GLU A 219 -28.23 -4.76 17.81
C GLU A 219 -27.42 -4.53 19.09
#